data_522a1ce6a2828f7ca2b0e0013335bab0
#
_entry.id   522a1ce6a2828f7ca2b0e0013335bab0
#
_cell.length_a   1.000
_cell.length_b   1.000
_cell.length_c   1.000
_cell.angle_alpha   90.00
_cell.angle_beta   90.00
_cell.angle_gamma   90.00
#
_symmetry.space_group_name_H-M   'P 1'
#
loop_
_entity.id
_entity.type
_entity.pdbx_description
1 polymer ?
#
loop_
_entity_poly.entity_id
_entity_poly.type
_entity_poly.pdbx_seq_one_letter_code
_entity_poly.pdbx_strand_id
1 'polypeptide(L)'
;MTLAASPIPVALLSFLAAAGITTGLVPLVRHLGLRFGFTDKPDPRKQHSTPMVRLGGVAMVLGFALSLTIVWLLGGFGLLAPERDQLIWSTLAGGLCFFLIGLADDLFSLSPWPRLAGQIAISCAIWSQGVRIGAIDLPWLTSAGSAISLPESLSLLATVIWLVGITNAINWLDGLDGLAAGVAGIAAVGLVSVSFSLHQVAAGFLAAALAGCCLGFLRHNFNPARIFMGDGGSYFLGFTLSAVSIVGPAKGLTTVSLLLPLLILSLPLADMSAVIMGRLRAGRSPFHPDRRHLHHRLLRAGFSHRRTVLLIYVFTQWLAALALVVANAEMRFLWLALATAILVASVVISWRQLQMEHALSETTPKLQAPDVAPCGERRG
;
A
#
# COMPACT_ATOMS: atom_id res chain seq x y z
N MET A 1 -11.45 -0.67 -34.18
CA MET A 1 -11.06 0.64 -33.65
C MET A 1 -9.91 0.37 -32.67
N THR A 2 -8.67 0.49 -33.15
CA THR A 2 -7.48 0.11 -32.37
C THR A 2 -7.23 1.19 -31.30
N LEU A 3 -7.27 0.79 -30.02
CA LEU A 3 -6.83 1.61 -28.85
C LEU A 3 -5.35 2.06 -28.96
N ALA A 4 -4.70 1.74 -30.07
CA ALA A 4 -3.25 1.75 -30.29
C ALA A 4 -2.62 3.13 -30.57
N ALA A 5 -3.30 4.26 -30.34
CA ALA A 5 -2.69 5.57 -30.63
C ALA A 5 -1.99 6.22 -29.42
N SER A 6 -2.37 5.86 -28.17
CA SER A 6 -1.80 6.46 -26.94
C SER A 6 -1.90 5.49 -25.76
N PRO A 7 -0.90 5.43 -24.86
CA PRO A 7 -0.96 4.59 -23.67
C PRO A 7 -1.95 5.09 -22.61
N ILE A 8 -2.33 6.36 -22.62
CA ILE A 8 -3.19 6.96 -21.60
C ILE A 8 -4.61 6.36 -21.58
N PRO A 9 -5.34 6.20 -22.72
CA PRO A 9 -6.64 5.55 -22.74
C PRO A 9 -6.60 4.09 -22.23
N VAL A 10 -5.51 3.36 -22.53
CA VAL A 10 -5.31 1.98 -22.08
C VAL A 10 -5.11 1.93 -20.56
N ALA A 11 -4.31 2.83 -20.01
CA ALA A 11 -4.14 2.94 -18.56
C ALA A 11 -5.44 3.34 -17.85
N LEU A 12 -6.19 4.28 -18.43
CA LEU A 12 -7.51 4.67 -17.90
C LEU A 12 -8.48 3.50 -17.93
N LEU A 13 -8.49 2.71 -19.00
CA LEU A 13 -9.30 1.49 -19.09
C LEU A 13 -8.88 0.48 -18.01
N SER A 14 -7.57 0.25 -17.82
CA SER A 14 -7.04 -0.62 -16.76
C SER A 14 -7.53 -0.17 -15.37
N PHE A 15 -7.43 1.12 -15.09
CA PHE A 15 -7.88 1.72 -13.84
C PHE A 15 -9.38 1.56 -13.61
N LEU A 16 -10.21 1.96 -14.60
CA LEU A 16 -11.67 1.93 -14.48
C LEU A 16 -12.21 0.48 -14.40
N ALA A 17 -11.65 -0.44 -15.20
CA ALA A 17 -12.00 -1.85 -15.15
C ALA A 17 -11.66 -2.44 -13.76
N ALA A 18 -10.44 -2.22 -13.28
CA ALA A 18 -10.02 -2.70 -11.97
C ALA A 18 -10.90 -2.12 -10.84
N ALA A 19 -11.18 -0.82 -10.87
CA ALA A 19 -12.04 -0.16 -9.88
C ALA A 19 -13.47 -0.70 -9.89
N GLY A 20 -14.07 -0.83 -11.07
CA GLY A 20 -15.43 -1.35 -11.24
C GLY A 20 -15.57 -2.80 -10.81
N ILE A 21 -14.66 -3.67 -11.27
CA ILE A 21 -14.66 -5.10 -10.94
C ILE A 21 -14.45 -5.30 -9.43
N THR A 22 -13.45 -4.64 -8.84
CA THR A 22 -13.18 -4.75 -7.39
C THR A 22 -14.37 -4.26 -6.59
N THR A 23 -14.96 -3.10 -6.94
CA THR A 23 -16.16 -2.56 -6.26
C THR A 23 -17.32 -3.56 -6.31
N GLY A 24 -17.54 -4.21 -7.44
CA GLY A 24 -18.63 -5.19 -7.62
C GLY A 24 -18.36 -6.52 -6.92
N LEU A 25 -17.11 -6.97 -6.86
CA LEU A 25 -16.75 -8.24 -6.22
C LEU A 25 -16.70 -8.17 -4.68
N VAL A 26 -16.38 -7.04 -4.09
CA VAL A 26 -16.29 -6.91 -2.63
C VAL A 26 -17.57 -7.33 -1.90
N PRO A 27 -18.79 -6.90 -2.30
CA PRO A 27 -20.03 -7.37 -1.67
C PRO A 27 -20.23 -8.89 -1.77
N LEU A 28 -19.88 -9.48 -2.92
CA LEU A 28 -19.97 -10.93 -3.15
C LEU A 28 -19.00 -11.69 -2.23
N VAL A 29 -17.71 -11.26 -2.19
CA VAL A 29 -16.69 -11.86 -1.31
C VAL A 29 -17.10 -11.73 0.16
N ARG A 30 -17.63 -10.57 0.56
CA ARG A 30 -18.15 -10.37 1.91
C ARG A 30 -19.30 -11.33 2.23
N HIS A 31 -20.27 -11.47 1.31
CA HIS A 31 -21.40 -12.39 1.50
C HIS A 31 -20.93 -13.84 1.65
N LEU A 32 -20.02 -14.30 0.78
CA LEU A 32 -19.45 -15.65 0.87
C LEU A 32 -18.63 -15.83 2.15
N GLY A 33 -17.82 -14.84 2.53
CA GLY A 33 -17.03 -14.89 3.77
C GLY A 33 -17.92 -15.02 5.03
N LEU A 34 -19.03 -14.29 5.07
CA LEU A 34 -20.01 -14.43 6.17
C LEU A 34 -20.68 -15.81 6.16
N ARG A 35 -21.09 -16.28 4.96
CA ARG A 35 -21.77 -17.59 4.81
C ARG A 35 -20.90 -18.77 5.24
N PHE A 36 -19.60 -18.72 4.91
CA PHE A 36 -18.64 -19.80 5.23
C PHE A 36 -17.90 -19.59 6.56
N GLY A 37 -18.19 -18.52 7.31
CA GLY A 37 -17.61 -18.28 8.61
C GLY A 37 -16.16 -17.77 8.59
N PHE A 38 -15.66 -17.29 7.45
CA PHE A 38 -14.33 -16.66 7.32
C PHE A 38 -14.34 -15.25 7.92
N THR A 39 -14.55 -15.16 9.22
CA THR A 39 -14.70 -13.90 9.94
C THR A 39 -13.72 -13.78 11.09
N ASP A 40 -13.17 -12.60 11.25
CA ASP A 40 -12.45 -12.19 12.45
C ASP A 40 -13.48 -11.88 13.54
N LYS A 41 -13.41 -12.65 14.65
CA LYS A 41 -14.32 -12.47 15.78
C LYS A 41 -13.96 -11.23 16.59
N PRO A 42 -14.94 -10.50 17.14
CA PRO A 42 -14.68 -9.41 18.08
C PRO A 42 -13.86 -9.91 19.28
N ASP A 43 -12.85 -9.12 19.64
CA ASP A 43 -12.02 -9.33 20.83
C ASP A 43 -11.91 -7.97 21.54
N PRO A 44 -11.90 -7.91 22.90
CA PRO A 44 -11.74 -6.66 23.64
C PRO A 44 -10.50 -5.83 23.29
N ARG A 45 -9.52 -6.46 22.64
CA ARG A 45 -8.30 -5.79 22.15
C ARG A 45 -8.43 -5.21 20.74
N LYS A 46 -9.51 -5.56 20.01
CA LYS A 46 -9.77 -5.14 18.62
C LYS A 46 -10.73 -3.95 18.58
N GLN A 47 -10.64 -3.16 17.52
CA GLN A 47 -11.43 -1.94 17.37
C GLN A 47 -12.83 -2.16 16.78
N HIS A 48 -13.18 -3.39 16.38
CA HIS A 48 -14.50 -3.72 15.80
C HIS A 48 -15.37 -4.52 16.77
N SER A 49 -16.65 -4.16 16.81
CA SER A 49 -17.67 -4.80 17.67
C SER A 49 -18.48 -5.88 16.95
N THR A 50 -18.34 -5.99 15.63
CA THR A 50 -19.05 -6.98 14.78
C THR A 50 -18.05 -7.90 14.07
N PRO A 51 -18.43 -9.17 13.77
CA PRO A 51 -17.58 -10.07 12.99
C PRO A 51 -17.25 -9.46 11.62
N MET A 52 -15.96 -9.37 11.27
CA MET A 52 -15.47 -8.77 10.04
C MET A 52 -14.84 -9.81 9.12
N VAL A 53 -15.22 -9.82 7.85
CA VAL A 53 -14.60 -10.68 6.84
C VAL A 53 -13.23 -10.15 6.46
N ARG A 54 -12.19 -11.03 6.44
CA ARG A 54 -10.80 -10.70 6.12
C ARG A 54 -10.35 -11.20 4.73
N LEU A 55 -11.29 -11.33 3.81
CA LEU A 55 -11.05 -11.86 2.45
C LEU A 55 -11.09 -10.78 1.36
N GLY A 56 -11.03 -9.49 1.72
CA GLY A 56 -11.10 -8.39 0.74
C GLY A 56 -10.03 -8.45 -0.33
N GLY A 57 -8.85 -9.00 -0.01
CA GLY A 57 -7.77 -9.25 -0.95
C GLY A 57 -8.16 -10.12 -2.16
N VAL A 58 -9.11 -11.05 -2.00
CA VAL A 58 -9.64 -11.86 -3.13
C VAL A 58 -10.25 -10.96 -4.20
N ALA A 59 -11.09 -9.99 -3.80
CA ALA A 59 -11.71 -9.06 -4.75
C ALA A 59 -10.67 -8.17 -5.44
N MET A 60 -9.61 -7.78 -4.72
CA MET A 60 -8.54 -6.96 -5.28
C MET A 60 -7.70 -7.72 -6.31
N VAL A 61 -7.27 -8.94 -5.99
CA VAL A 61 -6.51 -9.80 -6.92
C VAL A 61 -7.31 -10.10 -8.17
N LEU A 62 -8.58 -10.47 -8.04
CA LEU A 62 -9.46 -10.73 -9.18
C LEU A 62 -9.71 -9.45 -10.01
N GLY A 63 -9.93 -8.31 -9.36
CA GLY A 63 -10.08 -7.03 -10.03
C GLY A 63 -8.86 -6.64 -10.85
N PHE A 64 -7.67 -6.84 -10.29
CA PHE A 64 -6.39 -6.61 -10.95
C PHE A 64 -6.18 -7.55 -12.14
N ALA A 65 -6.31 -8.86 -11.92
CA ALA A 65 -6.10 -9.88 -12.94
C ALA A 65 -7.08 -9.72 -14.12
N LEU A 66 -8.36 -9.56 -13.83
CA LEU A 66 -9.39 -9.42 -14.87
C LEU A 66 -9.23 -8.11 -15.65
N SER A 67 -8.85 -7.00 -14.99
CA SER A 67 -8.62 -5.73 -15.70
C SER A 67 -7.47 -5.82 -16.69
N LEU A 68 -6.35 -6.44 -16.30
CA LEU A 68 -5.21 -6.66 -17.19
C LEU A 68 -5.56 -7.62 -18.33
N THR A 69 -6.31 -8.69 -18.05
CA THR A 69 -6.80 -9.62 -19.06
C THR A 69 -7.71 -8.92 -20.07
N ILE A 70 -8.63 -8.07 -19.63
CA ILE A 70 -9.50 -7.27 -20.52
C ILE A 70 -8.65 -6.37 -21.42
N VAL A 71 -7.68 -5.66 -20.87
CA VAL A 71 -6.78 -4.80 -21.63
C VAL A 71 -5.99 -5.61 -22.67
N TRP A 72 -5.48 -6.77 -22.28
CA TRP A 72 -4.77 -7.67 -23.19
C TRP A 72 -5.67 -8.15 -24.34
N LEU A 73 -6.87 -8.65 -24.04
CA LEU A 73 -7.85 -9.13 -25.05
C LEU A 73 -8.27 -8.02 -26.03
N LEU A 74 -8.31 -6.78 -25.59
CA LEU A 74 -8.63 -5.62 -26.43
C LEU A 74 -7.40 -5.11 -27.23
N GLY A 75 -6.27 -5.84 -27.20
CA GLY A 75 -5.06 -5.48 -27.91
C GLY A 75 -4.26 -4.31 -27.29
N GLY A 76 -4.57 -3.93 -26.06
CA GLY A 76 -3.88 -2.81 -25.38
C GLY A 76 -2.39 -3.06 -25.15
N PHE A 77 -1.97 -4.32 -25.07
CA PHE A 77 -0.56 -4.68 -24.96
C PHE A 77 0.22 -4.61 -26.28
N GLY A 78 -0.46 -4.43 -27.43
CA GLY A 78 0.20 -4.16 -28.72
C GLY A 78 1.01 -2.85 -28.75
N LEU A 79 0.88 -2.00 -27.71
CA LEU A 79 1.73 -0.83 -27.46
C LEU A 79 3.08 -1.19 -26.82
N LEU A 80 3.26 -2.42 -26.36
CA LEU A 80 4.46 -2.89 -25.67
C LEU A 80 5.36 -3.66 -26.60
N ALA A 81 6.67 -3.65 -26.33
CA ALA A 81 7.58 -4.62 -26.91
C ALA A 81 7.24 -6.02 -26.35
N PRO A 82 7.36 -7.11 -27.12
CA PRO A 82 6.96 -8.47 -26.72
C PRO A 82 7.54 -8.92 -25.37
N GLU A 83 8.77 -8.51 -25.07
CA GLU A 83 9.44 -8.81 -23.78
C GLU A 83 8.75 -8.15 -22.57
N ARG A 84 7.94 -7.12 -22.79
CA ARG A 84 7.25 -6.37 -21.72
C ARG A 84 5.97 -7.07 -21.26
N ASP A 85 5.32 -7.83 -22.11
CA ASP A 85 4.15 -8.62 -21.77
C ASP A 85 4.51 -9.66 -20.69
N GLN A 86 5.69 -10.30 -20.82
CA GLN A 86 6.18 -11.25 -19.83
C GLN A 86 6.32 -10.60 -18.45
N LEU A 87 6.81 -9.36 -18.36
CA LEU A 87 6.96 -8.65 -17.07
C LEU A 87 5.59 -8.39 -16.40
N ILE A 88 4.56 -8.09 -17.19
CA ILE A 88 3.19 -7.90 -16.67
C ILE A 88 2.67 -9.20 -16.06
N TRP A 89 2.76 -10.31 -16.82
CA TRP A 89 2.28 -11.62 -16.37
C TRP A 89 3.11 -12.16 -15.20
N SER A 90 4.43 -11.93 -15.18
CA SER A 90 5.29 -12.29 -14.05
C SER A 90 4.94 -11.50 -12.79
N THR A 91 4.63 -10.21 -12.93
CA THR A 91 4.17 -9.38 -11.81
C THR A 91 2.82 -9.87 -11.28
N LEU A 92 1.88 -10.20 -12.16
CA LEU A 92 0.59 -10.78 -11.76
C LEU A 92 0.77 -12.12 -11.03
N ALA A 93 1.60 -13.02 -11.59
CA ALA A 93 1.88 -14.32 -10.98
C ALA A 93 2.53 -14.18 -9.60
N GLY A 94 3.53 -13.31 -9.47
CA GLY A 94 4.16 -13.00 -8.17
C GLY A 94 3.16 -12.44 -7.16
N GLY A 95 2.33 -11.49 -7.60
CA GLY A 95 1.27 -10.92 -6.76
C GLY A 95 0.28 -11.99 -6.27
N LEU A 96 -0.12 -12.90 -7.15
CA LEU A 96 -0.97 -14.04 -6.77
C LEU A 96 -0.28 -14.97 -5.77
N CYS A 97 1.00 -15.29 -5.97
CA CYS A 97 1.76 -16.13 -5.03
C CYS A 97 1.90 -15.46 -3.65
N PHE A 98 2.19 -14.16 -3.60
CA PHE A 98 2.23 -13.42 -2.33
C PHE A 98 0.85 -13.34 -1.67
N PHE A 99 -0.22 -13.14 -2.46
CA PHE A 99 -1.59 -13.23 -1.97
C PHE A 99 -1.87 -14.58 -1.32
N LEU A 100 -1.47 -15.69 -1.96
CA LEU A 100 -1.70 -17.05 -1.42
C LEU A 100 -0.97 -17.29 -0.10
N ILE A 101 0.26 -16.77 0.08
CA ILE A 101 0.95 -16.83 1.37
C ILE A 101 0.16 -16.08 2.44
N GLY A 102 -0.28 -14.85 2.15
CA GLY A 102 -1.06 -14.07 3.10
C GLY A 102 -2.43 -14.66 3.38
N LEU A 103 -3.10 -15.23 2.36
CA LEU A 103 -4.35 -15.97 2.55
C LEU A 103 -4.16 -17.20 3.43
N ALA A 104 -3.06 -17.92 3.26
CA ALA A 104 -2.73 -19.04 4.14
C ALA A 104 -2.47 -18.57 5.58
N ASP A 105 -1.88 -17.39 5.77
CA ASP A 105 -1.75 -16.78 7.10
C ASP A 105 -3.10 -16.40 7.71
N ASP A 106 -3.97 -15.77 6.95
CA ASP A 106 -5.35 -15.44 7.38
C ASP A 106 -6.16 -16.67 7.81
N LEU A 107 -5.93 -17.82 7.16
CA LEU A 107 -6.67 -19.07 7.43
C LEU A 107 -6.03 -19.92 8.54
N PHE A 108 -4.71 -19.98 8.59
CA PHE A 108 -3.96 -20.94 9.41
C PHE A 108 -3.09 -20.29 10.49
N SER A 109 -3.02 -18.95 10.54
CA SER A 109 -2.17 -18.19 11.49
C SER A 109 -0.73 -18.67 11.49
N LEU A 110 -0.07 -18.57 10.35
CA LEU A 110 1.29 -19.06 10.12
C LEU A 110 2.31 -18.33 10.99
N SER A 111 3.36 -19.04 11.41
CA SER A 111 4.49 -18.36 12.06
C SER A 111 5.23 -17.43 11.08
N PRO A 112 6.02 -16.45 11.55
CA PRO A 112 6.73 -15.50 10.67
C PRO A 112 7.71 -16.17 9.69
N TRP A 113 8.37 -17.26 10.09
CA TRP A 113 9.45 -17.88 9.33
C TRP A 113 9.00 -18.53 8.01
N PRO A 114 7.95 -19.40 7.96
CA PRO A 114 7.44 -19.94 6.71
C PRO A 114 6.96 -18.85 5.74
N ARG A 115 6.32 -17.79 6.26
CA ARG A 115 5.88 -16.65 5.44
C ARG A 115 7.08 -15.95 4.78
N LEU A 116 8.10 -15.64 5.57
CA LEU A 116 9.31 -14.99 5.09
C LEU A 116 10.05 -15.90 4.08
N ALA A 117 10.20 -17.18 4.37
CA ALA A 117 10.83 -18.13 3.46
C ALA A 117 10.09 -18.23 2.12
N GLY A 118 8.75 -18.29 2.14
CA GLY A 118 7.93 -18.28 0.94
C GLY A 118 8.06 -16.98 0.13
N GLN A 119 8.04 -15.82 0.81
CA GLN A 119 8.24 -14.52 0.17
C GLN A 119 9.62 -14.42 -0.51
N ILE A 120 10.69 -14.91 0.14
CA ILE A 120 12.03 -14.95 -0.43
C ILE A 120 12.08 -15.87 -1.65
N ALA A 121 11.53 -17.09 -1.55
CA ALA A 121 11.54 -18.07 -2.65
C ALA A 121 10.80 -17.53 -3.90
N ILE A 122 9.62 -16.92 -3.71
CA ILE A 122 8.86 -16.30 -4.79
C ILE A 122 9.63 -15.12 -5.38
N SER A 123 10.24 -14.27 -4.55
CA SER A 123 11.05 -13.14 -5.02
C SER A 123 12.23 -13.58 -5.88
N CYS A 124 12.91 -14.67 -5.52
CA CYS A 124 13.97 -15.27 -6.34
C CYS A 124 13.42 -15.77 -7.70
N ALA A 125 12.27 -16.44 -7.69
CA ALA A 125 11.63 -16.91 -8.92
C ALA A 125 11.21 -15.74 -9.84
N ILE A 126 10.66 -14.68 -9.29
CA ILE A 126 10.24 -13.49 -10.03
C ILE A 126 11.45 -12.68 -10.54
N TRP A 127 12.54 -12.64 -9.78
CA TRP A 127 13.80 -12.07 -10.24
C TRP A 127 14.31 -12.78 -11.50
N SER A 128 14.25 -14.10 -11.56
CA SER A 128 14.66 -14.88 -12.74
C SER A 128 13.78 -14.63 -13.97
N GLN A 129 12.54 -14.16 -13.78
CA GLN A 129 11.63 -13.76 -14.86
C GLN A 129 11.85 -12.33 -15.35
N GLY A 130 12.88 -11.62 -14.84
CA GLY A 130 13.27 -10.28 -15.30
C GLY A 130 12.69 -9.13 -14.50
N VAL A 131 11.86 -9.35 -13.49
CA VAL A 131 11.42 -8.32 -12.53
C VAL A 131 12.54 -8.15 -11.50
N ARG A 132 13.51 -7.31 -11.82
CA ARG A 132 14.75 -7.19 -11.05
C ARG A 132 15.37 -5.81 -11.05
N ILE A 133 16.08 -5.48 -9.99
CA ILE A 133 16.95 -4.31 -9.88
C ILE A 133 18.28 -4.69 -10.55
N GLY A 134 18.45 -4.31 -11.82
CA GLY A 134 19.65 -4.66 -12.59
C GLY A 134 20.77 -3.61 -12.53
N ALA A 135 20.44 -2.37 -12.21
CA ALA A 135 21.37 -1.27 -12.10
C ALA A 135 20.93 -0.26 -11.04
N ILE A 136 21.86 0.43 -10.44
CA ILE A 136 21.62 1.54 -9.50
C ILE A 136 22.29 2.77 -10.08
N ASP A 137 21.57 3.86 -10.09
CA ASP A 137 22.09 5.16 -10.45
C ASP A 137 21.98 6.10 -9.23
N LEU A 138 23.12 6.63 -8.83
CA LEU A 138 23.25 7.53 -7.70
C LEU A 138 23.84 8.85 -8.23
N PRO A 139 23.02 9.92 -8.37
CA PRO A 139 23.41 11.18 -9.01
C PRO A 139 24.68 11.83 -8.44
N TRP A 140 24.99 11.52 -7.17
CA TRP A 140 26.16 12.03 -6.45
C TRP A 140 27.41 11.13 -6.53
N LEU A 141 27.29 9.92 -7.07
CA LEU A 141 28.37 8.93 -7.20
C LEU A 141 28.76 8.68 -8.65
N THR A 142 27.87 8.95 -9.59
CA THR A 142 28.05 8.67 -11.00
C THR A 142 27.99 9.96 -11.82
N SER A 143 28.81 10.07 -12.86
CA SER A 143 28.66 11.14 -13.85
C SER A 143 27.28 11.03 -14.49
N ALA A 144 26.66 12.15 -14.81
CA ALA A 144 25.29 12.18 -15.34
C ALA A 144 25.11 11.17 -16.48
N GLY A 145 24.29 10.16 -16.25
CA GLY A 145 23.94 9.13 -17.24
C GLY A 145 24.68 7.80 -17.16
N SER A 146 25.55 7.57 -16.15
CA SER A 146 26.23 6.29 -15.98
C SER A 146 25.65 5.50 -14.81
N ALA A 147 24.71 4.59 -15.10
CA ALA A 147 24.18 3.65 -14.11
C ALA A 147 25.22 2.55 -13.81
N ILE A 148 25.42 2.21 -12.53
CA ILE A 148 26.26 1.09 -12.11
C ILE A 148 25.44 -0.19 -12.29
N SER A 149 25.83 -1.05 -13.23
CA SER A 149 25.24 -2.38 -13.37
C SER A 149 25.59 -3.25 -12.15
N LEU A 150 24.58 -3.87 -11.56
CA LEU A 150 24.80 -4.78 -10.43
C LEU A 150 25.22 -6.17 -10.93
N PRO A 151 26.22 -6.80 -10.29
CA PRO A 151 26.44 -8.24 -10.43
C PRO A 151 25.15 -9.01 -10.08
N GLU A 152 24.94 -10.19 -10.69
CA GLU A 152 23.71 -10.96 -10.51
C GLU A 152 23.36 -11.24 -9.05
N SER A 153 24.38 -11.58 -8.22
CA SER A 153 24.19 -11.82 -6.80
C SER A 153 23.68 -10.59 -6.03
N LEU A 154 24.21 -9.40 -6.33
CA LEU A 154 23.74 -8.15 -5.71
C LEU A 154 22.38 -7.74 -6.25
N SER A 155 22.12 -7.95 -7.55
CA SER A 155 20.80 -7.74 -8.16
C SER A 155 19.75 -8.61 -7.49
N LEU A 156 20.03 -9.90 -7.29
CA LEU A 156 19.14 -10.81 -6.58
C LEU A 156 18.89 -10.35 -5.15
N LEU A 157 19.93 -10.08 -4.39
CA LEU A 157 19.82 -9.64 -3.00
C LEU A 157 19.03 -8.33 -2.87
N ALA A 158 19.33 -7.33 -3.68
CA ALA A 158 18.62 -6.05 -3.70
C ALA A 158 17.14 -6.22 -4.06
N THR A 159 16.84 -7.07 -5.06
CA THR A 159 15.46 -7.33 -5.48
C THR A 159 14.67 -8.05 -4.39
N VAL A 160 15.24 -9.08 -3.76
CA VAL A 160 14.58 -9.81 -2.67
C VAL A 160 14.31 -8.88 -1.48
N ILE A 161 15.30 -8.10 -1.05
CA ILE A 161 15.13 -7.13 0.04
C ILE A 161 14.04 -6.12 -0.29
N TRP A 162 13.99 -5.63 -1.53
CA TRP A 162 13.00 -4.68 -1.99
C TRP A 162 11.59 -5.26 -1.97
N LEU A 163 11.37 -6.40 -2.66
CA LEU A 163 10.06 -7.04 -2.77
C LEU A 163 9.52 -7.45 -1.39
N VAL A 164 10.34 -8.13 -0.59
CA VAL A 164 9.95 -8.59 0.75
C VAL A 164 9.78 -7.41 1.72
N GLY A 165 10.69 -6.44 1.67
CA GLY A 165 10.68 -5.27 2.56
C GLY A 165 9.41 -4.42 2.36
N ILE A 166 9.09 -4.04 1.13
CA ILE A 166 7.88 -3.25 0.83
C ILE A 166 6.62 -4.04 1.16
N THR A 167 6.58 -5.35 0.85
CA THR A 167 5.43 -6.20 1.17
C THR A 167 5.13 -6.18 2.65
N ASN A 168 6.14 -6.39 3.49
CA ASN A 168 5.95 -6.38 4.93
C ASN A 168 5.69 -4.97 5.49
N ALA A 169 6.25 -3.92 4.88
CA ALA A 169 5.96 -2.54 5.27
C ALA A 169 4.48 -2.17 5.03
N ILE A 170 3.91 -2.56 3.89
CA ILE A 170 2.47 -2.34 3.59
C ILE A 170 1.59 -3.21 4.51
N ASN A 171 1.96 -4.45 4.78
CA ASN A 171 1.23 -5.31 5.70
C ASN A 171 1.21 -4.72 7.14
N TRP A 172 2.32 -4.20 7.63
CA TRP A 172 2.35 -3.57 8.96
C TRP A 172 1.61 -2.22 9.01
N LEU A 173 1.44 -1.57 7.87
CA LEU A 173 0.64 -0.36 7.75
C LEU A 173 -0.87 -0.65 7.79
N ASP A 174 -1.31 -1.89 7.51
CA ASP A 174 -2.74 -2.30 7.51
C ASP A 174 -3.31 -2.45 8.93
N GLY A 175 -3.16 -1.40 9.74
CA GLY A 175 -3.63 -1.34 11.12
C GLY A 175 -4.89 -0.48 11.34
N LEU A 176 -5.36 0.26 10.33
CA LEU A 176 -6.55 1.12 10.40
C LEU A 176 -7.38 1.00 9.12
N ASP A 177 -8.71 1.11 9.26
CA ASP A 177 -9.66 1.11 8.14
C ASP A 177 -9.24 2.08 7.03
N GLY A 178 -9.03 1.57 5.83
CA GLY A 178 -8.66 2.33 4.65
C GLY A 178 -7.17 2.70 4.56
N LEU A 179 -6.38 2.54 5.61
CA LEU A 179 -5.01 3.10 5.66
C LEU A 179 -4.11 2.48 4.58
N ALA A 180 -3.93 1.17 4.58
CA ALA A 180 -3.03 0.51 3.63
C ALA A 180 -3.51 0.64 2.19
N ALA A 181 -4.82 0.43 1.94
CA ALA A 181 -5.40 0.56 0.61
C ALA A 181 -5.27 1.99 0.05
N GLY A 182 -5.45 3.02 0.89
CA GLY A 182 -5.33 4.40 0.43
C GLY A 182 -3.90 4.84 0.19
N VAL A 183 -2.98 4.50 1.09
CA VAL A 183 -1.54 4.77 0.88
C VAL A 183 -1.04 4.06 -0.37
N ALA A 184 -1.40 2.77 -0.55
CA ALA A 184 -1.05 2.01 -1.75
C ALA A 184 -1.68 2.61 -3.02
N GLY A 185 -2.93 3.05 -2.96
CA GLY A 185 -3.61 3.71 -4.07
C GLY A 185 -2.95 5.02 -4.48
N ILE A 186 -2.60 5.88 -3.51
CA ILE A 186 -1.87 7.14 -3.75
C ILE A 186 -0.49 6.84 -4.34
N ALA A 187 0.24 5.88 -3.78
CA ALA A 187 1.53 5.45 -4.28
C ALA A 187 1.43 4.94 -5.72
N ALA A 188 0.41 4.12 -6.03
CA ALA A 188 0.16 3.62 -7.37
C ALA A 188 -0.13 4.76 -8.38
N VAL A 189 -0.92 5.77 -8.00
CA VAL A 189 -1.16 6.97 -8.85
C VAL A 189 0.16 7.73 -9.09
N GLY A 190 0.99 7.89 -8.06
CA GLY A 190 2.34 8.46 -8.21
C GLY A 190 3.19 7.66 -9.18
N LEU A 191 3.18 6.32 -9.08
CA LEU A 191 3.89 5.43 -9.99
C LEU A 191 3.35 5.51 -11.43
N VAL A 192 2.02 5.65 -11.65
CA VAL A 192 1.45 5.93 -12.99
C VAL A 192 2.10 7.16 -13.61
N SER A 193 2.09 8.27 -12.87
CA SER A 193 2.61 9.55 -13.33
C SER A 193 4.11 9.48 -13.66
N VAL A 194 4.90 8.88 -12.76
CA VAL A 194 6.34 8.66 -12.95
C VAL A 194 6.61 7.73 -14.13
N SER A 195 5.87 6.61 -14.24
CA SER A 195 6.06 5.63 -15.31
C SER A 195 5.84 6.24 -16.69
N PHE A 196 4.79 7.03 -16.86
CA PHE A 196 4.56 7.71 -18.15
C PHE A 196 5.56 8.83 -18.42
N SER A 197 6.00 9.58 -17.42
CA SER A 197 7.07 10.58 -17.58
C SER A 197 8.39 9.95 -18.01
N LEU A 198 8.62 8.68 -17.66
CA LEU A 198 9.81 7.90 -18.02
C LEU A 198 9.57 6.95 -19.22
N HIS A 199 8.45 7.07 -19.93
CA HIS A 199 8.06 6.20 -21.06
C HIS A 199 7.99 4.70 -20.72
N GLN A 200 7.64 4.37 -19.48
CA GLN A 200 7.54 3.00 -18.96
C GLN A 200 6.10 2.50 -19.00
N VAL A 201 5.59 2.23 -20.19
CA VAL A 201 4.18 1.95 -20.45
C VAL A 201 3.66 0.73 -19.64
N ALA A 202 4.44 -0.36 -19.57
CA ALA A 202 4.04 -1.58 -18.84
C ALA A 202 3.85 -1.30 -17.34
N ALA A 203 4.80 -0.60 -16.71
CA ALA A 203 4.68 -0.18 -15.31
C ALA A 203 3.48 0.76 -15.11
N GLY A 204 3.22 1.65 -16.06
CA GLY A 204 2.05 2.54 -16.06
C GLY A 204 0.73 1.77 -16.07
N PHE A 205 0.58 0.72 -16.87
CA PHE A 205 -0.62 -0.13 -16.91
C PHE A 205 -0.83 -0.89 -15.59
N LEU A 206 0.22 -1.51 -15.07
CA LEU A 206 0.18 -2.21 -13.79
C LEU A 206 -0.18 -1.27 -12.64
N ALA A 207 0.46 -0.11 -12.57
CA ALA A 207 0.18 0.91 -11.56
C ALA A 207 -1.26 1.41 -11.64
N ALA A 208 -1.78 1.65 -12.86
CA ALA A 208 -3.16 2.10 -13.07
C ALA A 208 -4.18 1.05 -12.62
N ALA A 209 -3.98 -0.22 -12.97
CA ALA A 209 -4.82 -1.31 -12.50
C ALA A 209 -4.81 -1.42 -10.97
N LEU A 210 -3.63 -1.30 -10.34
CA LEU A 210 -3.49 -1.34 -8.88
C LEU A 210 -4.20 -0.17 -8.20
N ALA A 211 -4.03 1.05 -8.72
CA ALA A 211 -4.73 2.24 -8.23
C ALA A 211 -6.25 2.07 -8.32
N GLY A 212 -6.74 1.49 -9.42
CA GLY A 212 -8.15 1.15 -9.60
C GLY A 212 -8.66 0.15 -8.56
N CYS A 213 -7.91 -0.93 -8.32
CA CYS A 213 -8.24 -1.91 -7.27
C CYS A 213 -8.33 -1.26 -5.89
N CYS A 214 -7.36 -0.42 -5.54
CA CYS A 214 -7.35 0.30 -4.28
C CYS A 214 -8.58 1.20 -4.13
N LEU A 215 -8.93 1.96 -5.17
CA LEU A 215 -10.10 2.83 -5.16
C LEU A 215 -11.41 2.02 -5.00
N GLY A 216 -11.55 0.94 -5.77
CA GLY A 216 -12.72 0.06 -5.70
C GLY A 216 -12.88 -0.59 -4.32
N PHE A 217 -11.79 -1.00 -3.71
CA PHE A 217 -11.77 -1.58 -2.36
C PHE A 217 -12.06 -0.54 -1.28
N LEU A 218 -11.46 0.66 -1.36
CA LEU A 218 -11.66 1.76 -0.40
C LEU A 218 -13.13 2.15 -0.23
N ARG A 219 -13.97 2.03 -1.26
CA ARG A 219 -15.41 2.25 -1.15
C ARG A 219 -16.05 1.43 -0.03
N HIS A 220 -15.48 0.26 0.29
CA HIS A 220 -16.00 -0.67 1.28
C HIS A 220 -15.13 -0.78 2.54
N ASN A 221 -13.88 -0.36 2.45
CA ASN A 221 -12.90 -0.47 3.52
C ASN A 221 -12.61 0.86 4.23
N PHE A 222 -13.00 2.03 3.66
CA PHE A 222 -12.85 3.31 4.35
C PHE A 222 -13.71 3.35 5.62
N ASN A 223 -13.20 3.99 6.67
CA ASN A 223 -13.83 4.02 8.00
C ASN A 223 -15.25 4.60 8.02
N PRO A 224 -16.27 3.88 8.54
CA PRO A 224 -16.20 2.55 9.14
C PRO A 224 -16.13 1.43 8.09
N ALA A 225 -15.14 0.55 8.19
CA ALA A 225 -14.97 -0.54 7.23
C ALA A 225 -16.11 -1.56 7.30
N ARG A 226 -16.43 -2.14 6.13
CA ARG A 226 -17.39 -3.24 5.98
C ARG A 226 -16.74 -4.59 5.70
N ILE A 227 -15.45 -4.55 5.33
CA ILE A 227 -14.62 -5.72 5.02
C ILE A 227 -13.14 -5.33 5.23
N PHE A 228 -12.32 -6.26 5.68
CA PHE A 228 -10.86 -6.11 5.76
C PHE A 228 -10.19 -6.81 4.58
N MET A 229 -9.00 -6.31 4.16
CA MET A 229 -8.29 -6.92 3.05
C MET A 229 -7.62 -8.23 3.43
N GLY A 230 -7.27 -8.41 4.71
CA GLY A 230 -6.48 -9.53 5.23
C GLY A 230 -5.00 -9.46 4.87
N ASP A 231 -4.23 -10.40 5.39
CA ASP A 231 -2.80 -10.51 5.07
C ASP A 231 -2.59 -10.89 3.60
N GLY A 232 -3.54 -11.65 3.01
CA GLY A 232 -3.55 -11.90 1.57
C GLY A 232 -3.60 -10.62 0.75
N GLY A 233 -4.51 -9.71 1.08
CA GLY A 233 -4.66 -8.44 0.35
C GLY A 233 -3.48 -7.50 0.54
N SER A 234 -2.96 -7.36 1.75
CA SER A 234 -1.82 -6.48 2.02
C SER A 234 -0.51 -6.99 1.41
N TYR A 235 -0.28 -8.31 1.36
CA TYR A 235 0.87 -8.90 0.69
C TYR A 235 0.77 -8.72 -0.83
N PHE A 236 -0.41 -8.92 -1.41
CA PHE A 236 -0.65 -8.61 -2.82
C PHE A 236 -0.34 -7.16 -3.16
N LEU A 237 -0.85 -6.20 -2.37
CA LEU A 237 -0.60 -4.78 -2.58
C LEU A 237 0.88 -4.43 -2.48
N GLY A 238 1.54 -4.87 -1.41
CA GLY A 238 2.94 -4.56 -1.16
C GLY A 238 3.86 -5.15 -2.23
N PHE A 239 3.66 -6.42 -2.60
CA PHE A 239 4.41 -7.04 -3.68
C PHE A 239 4.17 -6.33 -5.02
N THR A 240 2.91 -6.08 -5.39
CA THR A 240 2.60 -5.46 -6.68
C THR A 240 3.18 -4.04 -6.77
N LEU A 241 3.07 -3.21 -5.72
CA LEU A 241 3.71 -1.89 -5.66
C LEU A 241 5.22 -1.98 -5.85
N SER A 242 5.87 -2.88 -5.11
CA SER A 242 7.33 -3.05 -5.18
C SER A 242 7.77 -3.56 -6.56
N ALA A 243 7.05 -4.52 -7.15
CA ALA A 243 7.34 -5.05 -8.47
C ALA A 243 7.15 -3.99 -9.57
N VAL A 244 6.02 -3.27 -9.56
CA VAL A 244 5.75 -2.17 -10.50
C VAL A 244 6.85 -1.11 -10.46
N SER A 245 7.36 -0.81 -9.29
CA SER A 245 8.40 0.20 -9.09
C SER A 245 9.76 -0.17 -9.71
N ILE A 246 10.01 -1.46 -10.00
CA ILE A 246 11.26 -1.97 -10.57
C ILE A 246 11.09 -2.54 -11.99
N VAL A 247 9.86 -2.77 -12.47
CA VAL A 247 9.55 -3.23 -13.85
C VAL A 247 9.89 -2.17 -14.89
N GLY A 248 10.01 -0.92 -14.48
CA GLY A 248 10.09 0.23 -15.39
C GLY A 248 11.40 0.42 -16.14
N PRO A 249 12.61 0.39 -15.55
CA PRO A 249 13.80 0.88 -16.21
C PRO A 249 14.25 -0.01 -17.38
N ALA A 250 14.09 0.50 -18.61
CA ALA A 250 14.78 -0.07 -19.77
C ALA A 250 16.28 0.19 -19.64
N LYS A 251 17.12 -0.74 -20.13
CA LYS A 251 18.56 -0.53 -20.30
C LYS A 251 18.79 0.81 -20.97
N GLY A 252 19.44 1.75 -20.29
CA GLY A 252 19.90 3.01 -20.88
C GLY A 252 19.21 4.30 -20.43
N LEU A 253 18.25 4.30 -19.51
CA LEU A 253 17.63 5.50 -18.98
C LEU A 253 18.05 5.82 -17.55
N THR A 254 18.78 6.89 -17.47
CA THR A 254 19.07 7.86 -16.39
C THR A 254 18.58 7.59 -14.96
N THR A 255 19.54 7.58 -14.11
CA THR A 255 19.78 8.20 -12.78
C THR A 255 18.69 8.13 -11.70
N VAL A 256 17.40 7.96 -12.02
CA VAL A 256 16.34 8.31 -11.07
C VAL A 256 15.49 7.11 -10.65
N SER A 257 15.73 5.92 -11.18
CA SER A 257 14.74 4.85 -11.16
C SER A 257 14.40 4.25 -9.78
N LEU A 258 15.35 4.12 -8.86
CA LEU A 258 15.07 3.63 -7.50
C LEU A 258 14.75 4.74 -6.50
N LEU A 259 15.28 5.94 -6.70
CA LEU A 259 15.00 7.07 -5.82
C LEU A 259 13.52 7.47 -5.85
N LEU A 260 12.87 7.39 -7.02
CA LEU A 260 11.46 7.76 -7.17
C LEU A 260 10.53 6.83 -6.39
N PRO A 261 10.59 5.48 -6.58
CA PRO A 261 9.86 4.56 -5.73
C PRO A 261 10.20 4.68 -4.25
N LEU A 262 11.48 4.89 -3.90
CA LEU A 262 11.90 5.11 -2.51
C LEU A 262 11.21 6.34 -1.91
N LEU A 263 11.07 7.44 -2.66
CA LEU A 263 10.35 8.63 -2.20
C LEU A 263 8.86 8.33 -2.03
N ILE A 264 8.22 7.71 -3.02
CA ILE A 264 6.79 7.40 -3.00
C ILE A 264 6.46 6.44 -1.85
N LEU A 265 7.32 5.44 -1.62
CA LEU A 265 7.14 4.40 -0.59
C LEU A 265 7.89 4.69 0.71
N SER A 266 8.46 5.90 0.85
CA SER A 266 9.28 6.25 2.02
C SER A 266 8.49 6.23 3.33
N LEU A 267 7.20 6.56 3.32
CA LEU A 267 6.40 6.56 4.53
C LEU A 267 6.23 5.15 5.14
N PRO A 268 5.75 4.12 4.42
CA PRO A 268 5.69 2.76 4.97
C PRO A 268 7.07 2.20 5.34
N LEU A 269 8.11 2.49 4.55
CA LEU A 269 9.47 2.07 4.86
C LEU A 269 10.02 2.73 6.12
N ALA A 270 9.83 4.03 6.28
CA ALA A 270 10.28 4.76 7.46
C ALA A 270 9.55 4.30 8.73
N ASP A 271 8.23 4.07 8.65
CA ASP A 271 7.44 3.56 9.77
C ASP A 271 7.93 2.17 10.21
N MET A 272 8.07 1.24 9.27
CA MET A 272 8.61 -0.10 9.53
C MET A 272 10.02 -0.04 10.11
N SER A 273 10.93 0.74 9.51
CA SER A 273 12.31 0.86 9.95
C SER A 273 12.42 1.46 11.36
N ALA A 274 11.62 2.48 11.66
CA ALA A 274 11.59 3.11 13.00
C ALA A 274 11.12 2.11 14.07
N VAL A 275 10.13 1.28 13.76
CA VAL A 275 9.63 0.25 14.69
C VAL A 275 10.68 -0.86 14.89
N ILE A 276 11.29 -1.37 13.81
CA ILE A 276 12.37 -2.37 13.90
C ILE A 276 13.54 -1.84 14.74
N MET A 277 14.02 -0.62 14.44
CA MET A 277 15.10 -0.01 15.19
C MET A 277 14.77 0.18 16.67
N GLY A 278 13.53 0.58 16.98
CA GLY A 278 13.05 0.70 18.34
C GLY A 278 12.99 -0.63 19.10
N ARG A 279 12.62 -1.73 18.41
CA ARG A 279 12.62 -3.10 18.98
C ARG A 279 14.05 -3.58 19.25
N LEU A 280 14.94 -3.44 18.27
CA LEU A 280 16.35 -3.83 18.40
C LEU A 280 17.05 -3.09 19.53
N ARG A 281 16.84 -1.76 19.65
CA ARG A 281 17.39 -0.95 20.76
C ARG A 281 16.86 -1.38 22.14
N ALA A 282 15.67 -1.98 22.18
CA ALA A 282 15.07 -2.53 23.39
C ALA A 282 15.41 -4.01 23.64
N GLY A 283 16.34 -4.59 22.85
CA GLY A 283 16.73 -6.01 22.94
C GLY A 283 15.63 -7.00 22.56
N ARG A 284 14.63 -6.56 21.75
CA ARG A 284 13.46 -7.37 21.35
C ARG A 284 13.60 -7.83 19.91
N SER A 285 12.96 -8.98 19.58
CA SER A 285 12.88 -9.47 18.21
C SER A 285 12.17 -8.46 17.29
N PRO A 286 12.63 -8.28 16.03
CA PRO A 286 11.94 -7.47 15.02
C PRO A 286 10.48 -7.90 14.79
N PHE A 287 10.15 -9.16 15.01
CA PHE A 287 8.81 -9.74 14.81
C PHE A 287 7.88 -9.61 16.03
N HIS A 288 8.33 -8.97 17.10
CA HIS A 288 7.50 -8.80 18.29
C HIS A 288 6.34 -7.83 17.99
N PRO A 289 5.07 -8.12 18.35
CA PRO A 289 3.97 -7.19 18.23
C PRO A 289 4.26 -5.85 18.93
N ASP A 290 3.97 -4.74 18.27
CA ASP A 290 4.27 -3.40 18.77
C ASP A 290 3.12 -2.41 18.45
N ARG A 291 2.94 -1.41 19.30
CA ARG A 291 2.00 -0.30 19.14
C ARG A 291 2.72 1.03 18.88
N ARG A 292 3.93 1.00 18.30
CA ARG A 292 4.78 2.19 18.04
C ARG A 292 4.67 2.72 16.62
N HIS A 293 3.86 2.07 15.75
CA HIS A 293 3.60 2.54 14.39
C HIS A 293 3.06 3.98 14.37
N LEU A 294 3.31 4.70 13.30
CA LEU A 294 2.92 6.10 13.11
C LEU A 294 1.42 6.33 13.41
N HIS A 295 0.55 5.47 12.88
CA HIS A 295 -0.89 5.57 13.09
C HIS A 295 -1.28 5.42 14.57
N HIS A 296 -0.63 4.52 15.31
CA HIS A 296 -0.85 4.40 16.77
C HIS A 296 -0.35 5.62 17.55
N ARG A 297 0.72 6.27 17.08
CA ARG A 297 1.23 7.50 17.70
C ARG A 297 0.27 8.67 17.50
N LEU A 298 -0.29 8.80 16.29
CA LEU A 298 -1.28 9.85 15.99
C LEU A 298 -2.58 9.65 16.79
N LEU A 299 -3.09 8.41 16.89
CA LEU A 299 -4.25 8.09 17.73
C LEU A 299 -3.99 8.43 19.20
N ARG A 300 -2.81 8.13 19.74
CA ARG A 300 -2.43 8.49 21.11
C ARG A 300 -2.26 10.00 21.32
N ALA A 301 -1.94 10.74 20.26
CA ALA A 301 -1.91 12.19 20.29
C ALA A 301 -3.33 12.83 20.26
N GLY A 302 -4.41 12.00 20.22
CA GLY A 302 -5.79 12.46 20.28
C GLY A 302 -6.48 12.60 18.91
N PHE A 303 -5.82 12.28 17.80
CA PHE A 303 -6.47 12.32 16.50
C PHE A 303 -7.50 11.21 16.34
N SER A 304 -8.66 11.52 15.76
CA SER A 304 -9.64 10.49 15.41
C SER A 304 -9.11 9.57 14.31
N HIS A 305 -9.68 8.36 14.17
CA HIS A 305 -9.32 7.37 13.16
C HIS A 305 -9.28 7.98 11.75
N ARG A 306 -10.35 8.65 11.31
CA ARG A 306 -10.42 9.28 9.99
C ARG A 306 -9.38 10.36 9.78
N ARG A 307 -9.14 11.21 10.78
CA ARG A 307 -8.13 12.27 10.69
C ARG A 307 -6.72 11.69 10.57
N THR A 308 -6.41 10.66 11.34
CA THR A 308 -5.13 9.94 11.26
C THR A 308 -4.87 9.42 9.85
N VAL A 309 -5.86 8.74 9.27
CA VAL A 309 -5.76 8.18 7.92
C VAL A 309 -5.60 9.30 6.87
N LEU A 310 -6.41 10.34 6.93
CA LEU A 310 -6.33 11.47 5.99
C LEU A 310 -5.00 12.24 6.07
N LEU A 311 -4.45 12.46 7.27
CA LEU A 311 -3.13 13.08 7.43
C LEU A 311 -2.02 12.25 6.79
N ILE A 312 -2.08 10.92 6.95
CA ILE A 312 -1.12 10.00 6.33
C ILE A 312 -1.28 10.02 4.81
N TYR A 313 -2.51 10.07 4.26
CA TYR A 313 -2.77 10.19 2.83
C TYR A 313 -2.17 11.48 2.24
N VAL A 314 -2.41 12.61 2.88
CA VAL A 314 -1.90 13.92 2.41
C VAL A 314 -0.38 13.93 2.44
N PHE A 315 0.24 13.35 3.46
CA PHE A 315 1.70 13.23 3.52
C PHE A 315 2.25 12.29 2.43
N THR A 316 1.59 11.16 2.17
CA THR A 316 1.95 10.25 1.06
C THR A 316 1.81 10.95 -0.29
N GLN A 317 0.73 11.73 -0.50
CA GLN A 317 0.54 12.52 -1.70
C GLN A 317 1.63 13.57 -1.90
N TRP A 318 2.08 14.20 -0.83
CA TRP A 318 3.20 15.15 -0.86
C TRP A 318 4.51 14.49 -1.28
N LEU A 319 4.80 13.30 -0.75
CA LEU A 319 5.96 12.50 -1.16
C LEU A 319 5.91 12.08 -2.64
N ALA A 320 4.72 11.70 -3.13
CA ALA A 320 4.51 11.40 -4.54
C ALA A 320 4.73 12.64 -5.43
N ALA A 321 4.25 13.81 -5.01
CA ALA A 321 4.50 15.06 -5.73
C ALA A 321 5.99 15.45 -5.73
N LEU A 322 6.71 15.21 -4.64
CA LEU A 322 8.16 15.39 -4.58
C LEU A 322 8.89 14.46 -5.56
N ALA A 323 8.45 13.21 -5.68
CA ALA A 323 8.99 12.28 -6.68
C ALA A 323 8.79 12.79 -8.11
N LEU A 324 7.65 13.44 -8.43
CA LEU A 324 7.43 14.06 -9.73
C LEU A 324 8.39 15.23 -10.01
N VAL A 325 8.79 15.97 -8.99
CA VAL A 325 9.83 17.01 -9.14
C VAL A 325 11.17 16.39 -9.53
N VAL A 326 11.55 15.31 -8.85
CA VAL A 326 12.80 14.59 -9.13
C VAL A 326 12.75 13.92 -10.51
N ALA A 327 11.58 13.42 -10.94
CA ALA A 327 11.37 12.85 -12.27
C ALA A 327 11.38 13.88 -13.41
N ASN A 328 11.51 15.17 -13.12
CA ASN A 328 11.35 16.25 -14.10
C ASN A 328 10.01 16.22 -14.86
N ALA A 329 8.94 15.72 -14.24
CA ALA A 329 7.62 15.66 -14.82
C ALA A 329 7.08 17.05 -15.19
N GLU A 330 6.19 17.11 -16.19
CA GLU A 330 5.51 18.35 -16.53
C GLU A 330 4.71 18.92 -15.35
N MET A 331 4.68 20.25 -15.25
CA MET A 331 4.01 20.98 -14.16
C MET A 331 4.42 20.55 -12.74
N ARG A 332 5.58 19.92 -12.56
CA ARG A 332 6.06 19.36 -11.29
C ARG A 332 6.01 20.32 -10.08
N PHE A 333 6.39 21.57 -10.31
CA PHE A 333 6.37 22.58 -9.23
C PHE A 333 4.95 22.99 -8.84
N LEU A 334 4.01 22.98 -9.78
CA LEU A 334 2.60 23.22 -9.49
C LEU A 334 2.04 22.08 -8.62
N TRP A 335 2.30 20.83 -8.98
CA TRP A 335 1.86 19.67 -8.19
C TRP A 335 2.46 19.68 -6.79
N LEU A 336 3.75 20.02 -6.65
CA LEU A 336 4.38 20.12 -5.34
C LEU A 336 3.81 21.29 -4.52
N ALA A 337 3.58 22.43 -5.14
CA ALA A 337 2.99 23.58 -4.46
C ALA A 337 1.57 23.30 -3.96
N LEU A 338 0.72 22.68 -4.80
CA LEU A 338 -0.63 22.25 -4.41
C LEU A 338 -0.59 21.21 -3.28
N ALA A 339 0.25 20.19 -3.41
CA ALA A 339 0.39 19.16 -2.37
C ALA A 339 0.90 19.75 -1.05
N THR A 340 1.83 20.71 -1.10
CA THR A 340 2.33 21.42 0.08
C THR A 340 1.24 22.28 0.72
N ALA A 341 0.47 23.03 -0.06
CA ALA A 341 -0.64 23.81 0.44
C ALA A 341 -1.70 22.94 1.14
N ILE A 342 -2.06 21.79 0.53
CA ILE A 342 -3.00 20.82 1.10
C ILE A 342 -2.44 20.22 2.39
N LEU A 343 -1.14 19.88 2.43
CA LEU A 343 -0.50 19.33 3.63
C LEU A 343 -0.53 20.34 4.78
N VAL A 344 -0.10 21.57 4.53
CA VAL A 344 -0.09 22.63 5.54
C VAL A 344 -1.52 22.91 6.06
N ALA A 345 -2.49 23.07 5.14
CA ALA A 345 -3.88 23.29 5.52
C ALA A 345 -4.42 22.13 6.38
N SER A 346 -4.17 20.88 5.98
CA SER A 346 -4.62 19.69 6.71
C SER A 346 -4.01 19.61 8.11
N VAL A 347 -2.72 19.90 8.25
CA VAL A 347 -2.04 19.94 9.57
C VAL A 347 -2.63 21.04 10.44
N VAL A 348 -2.77 22.25 9.92
CA VAL A 348 -3.32 23.42 10.67
C VAL A 348 -4.77 23.16 11.11
N ILE A 349 -5.63 22.65 10.21
CA ILE A 349 -7.02 22.34 10.55
C ILE A 349 -7.07 21.25 11.64
N SER A 350 -6.31 20.19 11.48
CA SER A 350 -6.27 19.07 12.43
C SER A 350 -5.76 19.53 13.80
N TRP A 351 -4.75 20.39 13.83
CA TRP A 351 -4.20 20.96 15.06
C TRP A 351 -5.23 21.86 15.79
N ARG A 352 -5.87 22.78 15.06
CA ARG A 352 -6.92 23.66 15.63
C ARG A 352 -8.08 22.85 16.20
N GLN A 353 -8.53 21.81 15.51
CA GLN A 353 -9.60 20.96 16.00
C GLN A 353 -9.20 20.18 17.27
N LEU A 354 -7.96 19.72 17.36
CA LEU A 354 -7.44 19.05 18.54
C LEU A 354 -7.45 20.01 19.75
N GLN A 355 -6.98 21.25 19.56
CA GLN A 355 -7.02 22.28 20.61
C GLN A 355 -8.45 22.60 21.06
N MET A 356 -9.41 22.70 20.15
CA MET A 356 -10.81 22.94 20.51
C MET A 356 -11.40 21.77 21.30
N GLU A 357 -11.11 20.53 20.94
CA GLU A 357 -11.57 19.34 21.66
C GLU A 357 -10.98 19.30 23.09
N HIS A 358 -9.71 19.65 23.28
CA HIS A 358 -9.10 19.80 24.61
C HIS A 358 -9.76 20.91 25.44
N ALA A 359 -9.97 22.06 24.87
CA ALA A 359 -10.63 23.20 25.56
C ALA A 359 -12.07 22.86 26.01
N LEU A 360 -12.83 22.17 25.14
CA LEU A 360 -14.19 21.70 25.47
C LEU A 360 -14.18 20.64 26.57
N SER A 361 -13.20 19.75 26.59
CA SER A 361 -13.07 18.73 27.64
C SER A 361 -12.72 19.29 29.01
N GLU A 362 -12.01 20.43 29.06
CA GLU A 362 -11.69 21.12 30.29
C GLU A 362 -12.87 21.94 30.83
N THR A 363 -13.75 22.43 29.95
CA THR A 363 -14.92 23.25 30.33
C THR A 363 -16.16 22.42 30.68
N THR A 364 -16.21 21.14 30.35
CA THR A 364 -17.33 20.26 30.71
C THR A 364 -17.11 19.72 32.12
N PRO A 365 -17.93 20.09 33.13
CA PRO A 365 -17.81 19.56 34.48
C PRO A 365 -17.88 18.04 34.42
N LYS A 366 -16.91 17.34 35.01
CA LYS A 366 -17.05 15.91 35.29
C LYS A 366 -18.32 15.74 36.11
N LEU A 367 -19.40 15.26 35.51
CA LEU A 367 -20.55 14.77 36.23
C LEU A 367 -20.01 13.70 37.19
N GLN A 368 -19.95 14.06 38.48
CA GLN A 368 -19.64 13.10 39.54
C GLN A 368 -20.63 11.96 39.37
N ALA A 369 -20.12 10.74 39.19
CA ALA A 369 -20.98 9.57 39.29
C ALA A 369 -21.77 9.69 40.59
N PRO A 370 -23.10 9.47 40.57
CA PRO A 370 -23.87 9.51 41.81
C PRO A 370 -23.24 8.50 42.79
N ASP A 371 -22.93 8.99 44.00
CA ASP A 371 -22.50 8.14 45.12
C ASP A 371 -23.52 7.00 45.26
N VAL A 372 -23.16 5.83 44.75
CA VAL A 372 -23.94 4.60 45.06
C VAL A 372 -23.62 4.30 46.50
N ALA A 373 -24.52 4.72 47.40
CA ALA A 373 -24.47 4.38 48.80
C ALA A 373 -24.32 2.83 48.94
N PRO A 374 -23.40 2.34 49.77
CA PRO A 374 -23.22 0.91 49.97
C PRO A 374 -24.53 0.32 50.50
N CYS A 375 -25.08 -0.61 49.72
CA CYS A 375 -26.28 -1.38 50.11
C CYS A 375 -26.00 -2.08 51.42
N GLY A 376 -26.68 -1.64 52.51
CA GLY A 376 -26.49 -2.13 53.86
C GLY A 376 -26.65 -3.63 53.92
N GLU A 377 -25.68 -4.30 54.51
CA GLU A 377 -25.79 -5.66 55.04
C GLU A 377 -27.02 -5.77 55.97
N ARG A 378 -28.09 -6.38 55.51
CA ARG A 378 -29.10 -6.89 56.41
C ARG A 378 -28.58 -8.20 56.96
N ARG A 379 -28.09 -8.14 58.21
CA ARG A 379 -27.99 -9.30 59.08
C ARG A 379 -29.40 -9.76 59.41
N GLY A 380 -29.66 -11.04 59.25
CA GLY A 380 -30.82 -11.75 59.64
C GLY A 380 -30.63 -13.24 59.36
#